data_36dbdad09d07f69c533bf3ab9f0175bc
#
_entry.id   36dbdad09d07f69c533bf3ab9f0175bc
#
_cell.length_a   1.000
_cell.length_b   1.000
_cell.length_c   1.000
_cell.angle_alpha   90.00
_cell.angle_beta   90.00
_cell.angle_gamma   90.00
#
_symmetry.space_group_name_H-M   'P 1'
#
loop_
_entity.id
_entity.type
_entity.pdbx_description
1 polymer ?
#
loop_
_entity_poly.entity_id
_entity_poly.type
_entity_poly.pdbx_seq_one_letter_code
_entity_poly.pdbx_strand_id
1 'polypeptide(L)'
;MISYKDLGLVNTREMFKKAIEGGYAIPAFNFNNMEQMQAIISACVECSSPVILQVSSGARKYANQTLVRYMAQGAVEYAKELGKNIPIVLHLDHGNSFELCKSCIDMGFSSVMIDGSQLPYEENVALTKKVLDYAHHFDVKV
;
A
#
# COMPACT_ATOMS: atom_id res chain seq x y z
N MET A 1 11.02 -12.83 -3.69
CA MET A 1 10.01 -11.79 -3.95
C MET A 1 8.62 -12.40 -3.85
N ILE A 2 7.67 -11.67 -3.26
CA ILE A 2 6.27 -12.07 -3.10
C ILE A 2 5.45 -11.07 -3.90
N SER A 3 4.56 -11.55 -4.78
CA SER A 3 3.65 -10.66 -5.50
C SER A 3 2.52 -10.19 -4.58
N TYR A 4 2.14 -8.92 -4.66
CA TYR A 4 0.95 -8.41 -3.96
C TYR A 4 -0.32 -9.19 -4.37
N LYS A 5 -0.36 -9.72 -5.59
CA LYS A 5 -1.48 -10.54 -6.09
C LYS A 5 -1.61 -11.85 -5.32
N ASP A 6 -0.50 -12.44 -4.88
CA ASP A 6 -0.50 -13.67 -4.06
C ASP A 6 -1.07 -13.43 -2.66
N LEU A 7 -1.08 -12.17 -2.21
CA LEU A 7 -1.70 -11.74 -0.95
C LEU A 7 -3.16 -11.33 -1.09
N GLY A 8 -3.74 -11.41 -2.30
CA GLY A 8 -5.09 -10.95 -2.60
C GLY A 8 -5.26 -9.43 -2.68
N LEU A 9 -4.16 -8.68 -2.68
CA LEU A 9 -4.14 -7.22 -2.78
C LEU A 9 -4.32 -6.76 -4.23
N VAL A 10 -4.72 -5.49 -4.39
CA VAL A 10 -4.78 -4.80 -5.69
C VAL A 10 -3.81 -3.62 -5.71
N ASN A 11 -3.47 -3.11 -6.89
CA ASN A 11 -2.78 -1.81 -6.99
C ASN A 11 -3.79 -0.67 -7.17
N THR A 12 -3.31 0.57 -7.18
CA THR A 12 -4.18 1.76 -7.19
C THR A 12 -4.80 2.08 -8.54
N ARG A 13 -4.37 1.47 -9.66
CA ARG A 13 -4.77 1.87 -11.01
C ARG A 13 -6.29 1.90 -11.21
N GLU A 14 -6.95 0.77 -11.04
CA GLU A 14 -8.40 0.66 -11.26
C GLU A 14 -9.20 1.39 -10.17
N MET A 15 -8.68 1.42 -8.95
CA MET A 15 -9.30 2.17 -7.85
C MET A 15 -9.36 3.67 -8.16
N PHE A 16 -8.23 4.27 -8.58
CA PHE A 16 -8.16 5.69 -8.91
C PHE A 16 -8.97 6.04 -10.15
N LYS A 17 -8.94 5.18 -11.18
CA LYS A 17 -9.78 5.36 -12.36
C LYS A 17 -11.26 5.47 -11.98
N LYS A 18 -11.78 4.51 -11.20
CA LYS A 18 -13.17 4.52 -10.73
C LYS A 18 -13.49 5.70 -9.84
N ALA A 19 -12.56 6.13 -8.98
CA ALA A 19 -12.75 7.28 -8.11
C ALA A 19 -12.87 8.59 -8.92
N ILE A 20 -12.03 8.76 -9.95
CA ILE A 20 -12.09 9.92 -10.85
C ILE A 20 -13.40 9.92 -11.64
N GLU A 21 -13.78 8.80 -12.24
CA GLU A 21 -15.00 8.65 -13.02
C GLU A 21 -16.26 8.84 -12.14
N GLY A 22 -16.23 8.36 -10.90
CA GLY A 22 -17.34 8.41 -9.95
C GLY A 22 -17.38 9.67 -9.08
N GLY A 23 -16.35 10.52 -9.11
CA GLY A 23 -16.30 11.76 -8.33
C GLY A 23 -16.22 11.53 -6.81
N TYR A 24 -15.52 10.47 -6.35
CA TYR A 24 -15.37 10.16 -4.92
C TYR A 24 -13.91 10.02 -4.50
N ALA A 25 -13.64 10.16 -3.20
CA ALA A 25 -12.32 9.94 -2.60
C ALA A 25 -12.16 8.49 -2.11
N ILE A 26 -10.90 8.01 -2.11
CA ILE A 26 -10.53 6.72 -1.52
C ILE A 26 -9.81 7.00 -0.20
N PRO A 27 -10.22 6.34 0.92
CA PRO A 27 -9.53 6.54 2.18
C PRO A 27 -8.17 5.84 2.18
N ALA A 28 -7.17 6.52 2.77
CA ALA A 28 -5.85 5.99 3.02
C ALA A 28 -5.54 6.12 4.52
N PHE A 29 -5.43 4.99 5.20
CA PHE A 29 -5.27 4.95 6.65
C PHE A 29 -3.92 4.33 7.03
N ASN A 30 -3.16 5.05 7.87
CA ASN A 30 -1.97 4.51 8.49
C ASN A 30 -2.36 3.52 9.59
N PHE A 31 -1.68 2.38 9.64
CA PHE A 31 -1.85 1.41 10.72
C PHE A 31 -0.49 0.92 11.24
N ASN A 32 -0.45 0.54 12.52
CA ASN A 32 0.75 0.08 13.21
C ASN A 32 0.54 -1.27 13.90
N ASN A 33 -0.71 -1.67 14.08
CA ASN A 33 -1.07 -2.88 14.83
C ASN A 33 -2.34 -3.53 14.28
N MET A 34 -2.66 -4.70 14.80
CA MET A 34 -3.80 -5.50 14.38
C MET A 34 -5.14 -4.82 14.68
N GLU A 35 -5.27 -4.16 15.84
CA GLU A 35 -6.51 -3.54 16.29
C GLU A 35 -6.93 -2.39 15.36
N GLN A 36 -5.96 -1.57 14.96
CA GLN A 36 -6.20 -0.50 13.96
C GLN A 36 -6.62 -1.10 12.62
N MET A 37 -5.92 -2.13 12.16
CA MET A 37 -6.25 -2.79 10.90
C MET A 37 -7.66 -3.41 10.93
N GLN A 38 -8.05 -4.09 12.01
CA GLN A 38 -9.40 -4.63 12.17
C GLN A 38 -10.46 -3.54 12.12
N ALA A 39 -10.26 -2.42 12.83
CA ALA A 39 -11.20 -1.30 12.83
C ALA A 39 -11.35 -0.68 11.43
N ILE A 40 -10.23 -0.47 10.72
CA ILE A 40 -10.22 0.07 9.35
C ILE A 40 -10.99 -0.85 8.40
N ILE A 41 -10.70 -2.15 8.42
CA ILE A 41 -11.33 -3.11 7.50
C ILE A 41 -12.82 -3.25 7.81
N SER A 42 -13.22 -3.34 9.09
CA SER A 42 -14.63 -3.42 9.47
C SER A 42 -15.42 -2.22 8.96
N ALA A 43 -14.92 -1.00 9.15
CA ALA A 43 -15.55 0.23 8.67
C ALA A 43 -15.63 0.28 7.13
N CYS A 44 -14.56 -0.10 6.44
CA CYS A 44 -14.53 -0.10 4.96
C CYS A 44 -15.48 -1.16 4.38
N VAL A 45 -15.61 -2.33 5.00
CA VAL A 45 -16.56 -3.37 4.60
C VAL A 45 -17.99 -2.87 4.81
N GLU A 46 -18.31 -2.26 5.96
CA GLU A 46 -19.63 -1.69 6.24
C GLU A 46 -20.03 -0.66 5.18
N CYS A 47 -19.11 0.25 4.83
CA CYS A 47 -19.31 1.28 3.81
C CYS A 47 -19.21 0.77 2.37
N SER A 48 -18.84 -0.50 2.13
CA SER A 48 -18.49 -1.03 0.78
C SER A 48 -17.39 -0.21 0.10
N SER A 49 -16.45 0.33 0.87
CA SER A 49 -15.39 1.22 0.41
C SER A 49 -14.11 0.46 0.08
N PRO A 50 -13.43 0.77 -1.05
CA PRO A 50 -12.03 0.40 -1.22
C PRO A 50 -11.17 1.11 -0.16
N VAL A 51 -9.97 0.59 0.09
CA VAL A 51 -9.07 1.18 1.10
C VAL A 51 -7.59 1.05 0.71
N ILE A 52 -6.81 2.07 1.08
CA ILE A 52 -5.36 2.05 1.06
C ILE A 52 -4.88 1.91 2.51
N LEU A 53 -4.29 0.76 2.83
CA LEU A 53 -3.60 0.52 4.10
C LEU A 53 -2.19 1.08 3.99
N GLN A 54 -1.90 2.15 4.72
CA GLN A 54 -0.61 2.83 4.68
C GLN A 54 0.31 2.39 5.81
N VAL A 55 1.59 2.24 5.49
CA VAL A 55 2.63 1.89 6.46
C VAL A 55 3.83 2.79 6.25
N SER A 56 4.16 3.61 7.25
CA SER A 56 5.41 4.38 7.26
C SER A 56 6.62 3.47 7.55
N SER A 57 7.82 3.97 7.28
CA SER A 57 9.06 3.28 7.64
C SER A 57 9.13 2.96 9.15
N GLY A 58 8.66 3.89 9.99
CA GLY A 58 8.57 3.72 11.44
C GLY A 58 7.58 2.63 11.85
N ALA A 59 6.37 2.64 11.28
CA ALA A 59 5.34 1.64 11.51
C ALA A 59 5.81 0.23 11.08
N ARG A 60 6.46 0.13 9.90
CA ARG A 60 7.05 -1.13 9.40
C ARG A 60 8.13 -1.68 10.33
N LYS A 61 8.96 -0.81 10.92
CA LYS A 61 9.97 -1.20 11.91
C LYS A 61 9.33 -1.64 13.23
N TYR A 62 8.33 -0.91 13.69
CA TYR A 62 7.60 -1.21 14.93
C TYR A 62 6.86 -2.55 14.88
N ALA A 63 6.02 -2.75 13.85
CA ALA A 63 5.20 -3.94 13.69
C ALA A 63 5.98 -5.16 13.16
N ASN A 64 7.20 -4.99 12.67
CA ASN A 64 7.97 -5.95 11.89
C ASN A 64 7.41 -6.18 10.47
N GLN A 65 8.31 -6.14 9.50
CA GLN A 65 7.94 -6.23 8.07
C GLN A 65 7.21 -7.53 7.69
N THR A 66 7.56 -8.66 8.32
CA THR A 66 6.91 -9.95 8.07
C THR A 66 5.49 -9.94 8.61
N LEU A 67 5.29 -9.41 9.83
CA LEU A 67 3.96 -9.30 10.43
C LEU A 67 3.06 -8.34 9.64
N VAL A 68 3.59 -7.19 9.16
CA VAL A 68 2.84 -6.26 8.29
C VAL A 68 2.30 -6.98 7.05
N ARG A 69 3.11 -7.80 6.40
CA ARG A 69 2.67 -8.59 5.23
C ARG A 69 1.52 -9.53 5.58
N TYR A 70 1.66 -10.31 6.65
CA TYR A 70 0.61 -11.24 7.06
C TYR A 70 -0.64 -10.53 7.58
N MET A 71 -0.51 -9.38 8.23
CA MET A 71 -1.65 -8.54 8.57
C MET A 71 -2.39 -8.04 7.33
N ALA A 72 -1.67 -7.62 6.28
CA ALA A 72 -2.28 -7.18 5.02
C ALA A 72 -3.00 -8.33 4.30
N GLN A 73 -2.40 -9.53 4.27
CA GLN A 73 -3.06 -10.73 3.76
C GLN A 73 -4.28 -11.11 4.60
N GLY A 74 -4.15 -11.07 5.92
CA GLY A 74 -5.25 -11.29 6.85
C GLY A 74 -6.39 -10.29 6.70
N ALA A 75 -6.08 -9.02 6.38
CA ALA A 75 -7.08 -7.99 6.10
C ALA A 75 -7.97 -8.35 4.90
N VAL A 76 -7.39 -8.95 3.85
CA VAL A 76 -8.15 -9.41 2.68
C VAL A 76 -9.10 -10.54 3.06
N GLU A 77 -8.63 -11.53 3.79
CA GLU A 77 -9.48 -12.65 4.24
C GLU A 77 -10.54 -12.20 5.25
N TYR A 78 -10.17 -11.32 6.18
CA TYR A 78 -11.11 -10.76 7.15
C TYR A 78 -12.24 -9.96 6.48
N ALA A 79 -11.95 -9.19 5.43
CA ALA A 79 -12.98 -8.50 4.66
C ALA A 79 -13.98 -9.50 4.04
N LYS A 80 -13.50 -10.63 3.50
CA LYS A 80 -14.36 -11.71 2.96
C LYS A 80 -15.22 -12.36 4.05
N GLU A 81 -14.65 -12.63 5.22
CA GLU A 81 -15.39 -13.16 6.39
C GLU A 81 -16.52 -12.23 6.82
N LEU A 82 -16.31 -10.91 6.72
CA LEU A 82 -17.34 -9.90 6.98
C LEU A 82 -18.37 -9.76 5.83
N GLY A 83 -18.25 -10.57 4.78
CA GLY A 83 -19.23 -10.72 3.70
C GLY A 83 -19.00 -9.83 2.48
N LYS A 84 -17.87 -9.11 2.37
CA LYS A 84 -17.57 -8.28 1.19
C LYS A 84 -16.11 -8.41 0.74
N ASN A 85 -15.93 -8.52 -0.56
CA ASN A 85 -14.62 -8.47 -1.18
C ASN A 85 -14.35 -7.01 -1.63
N ILE A 86 -13.79 -6.19 -0.76
CA ILE A 86 -13.38 -4.81 -1.07
C ILE A 86 -11.96 -4.76 -1.64
N PRO A 87 -11.63 -3.84 -2.57
CA PRO A 87 -10.26 -3.63 -3.03
C PRO A 87 -9.38 -3.07 -1.91
N ILE A 88 -8.26 -3.74 -1.63
CA ILE A 88 -7.30 -3.36 -0.58
C ILE A 88 -5.92 -3.17 -1.20
N VAL A 89 -5.31 -2.02 -0.99
CA VAL A 89 -3.92 -1.68 -1.37
C VAL A 89 -3.06 -1.67 -0.12
N LEU A 90 -1.85 -2.24 -0.18
CA LEU A 90 -0.81 -2.03 0.83
C LEU A 90 0.21 -1.03 0.27
N HIS A 91 0.37 0.10 0.95
CA HIS A 91 1.14 1.25 0.49
C HIS A 91 2.27 1.63 1.46
N LEU A 92 3.48 1.86 0.93
CA LEU A 92 4.56 2.49 1.68
C LEU A 92 4.36 4.01 1.67
N ASP A 93 4.18 4.59 2.84
CA ASP A 93 4.01 6.03 3.07
C ASP A 93 5.37 6.66 3.41
N HIS A 94 5.79 7.67 2.62
CA HIS A 94 7.05 8.40 2.77
C HIS A 94 8.30 7.51 2.84
N GLY A 95 8.54 6.70 1.82
CA GLY A 95 9.79 5.97 1.66
C GLY A 95 10.97 6.93 1.45
N ASN A 96 12.03 6.79 2.24
CA ASN A 96 13.20 7.67 2.24
C ASN A 96 14.39 7.17 1.40
N SER A 97 14.27 6.02 0.76
CA SER A 97 15.33 5.44 -0.05
C SER A 97 14.80 4.44 -1.07
N PHE A 98 15.56 4.25 -2.14
CA PHE A 98 15.30 3.20 -3.11
C PHE A 98 15.27 1.81 -2.47
N GLU A 99 16.20 1.53 -1.58
CA GLU A 99 16.35 0.23 -0.89
C GLU A 99 15.10 -0.09 -0.05
N LEU A 100 14.51 0.92 0.60
CA LEU A 100 13.27 0.74 1.35
C LEU A 100 12.08 0.47 0.42
N CYS A 101 11.93 1.25 -0.64
CA CYS A 101 10.88 1.02 -1.65
C CYS A 101 11.02 -0.37 -2.28
N LYS A 102 12.23 -0.74 -2.70
CA LYS A 102 12.54 -2.07 -3.24
C LYS A 102 12.16 -3.17 -2.25
N SER A 103 12.58 -3.04 -0.97
CA SER A 103 12.26 -4.02 0.07
C SER A 103 10.75 -4.17 0.29
N CYS A 104 9.98 -3.09 0.23
CA CYS A 104 8.53 -3.14 0.34
C CYS A 104 7.91 -3.86 -0.86
N ILE A 105 8.33 -3.53 -2.09
CA ILE A 105 7.88 -4.19 -3.31
C ILE A 105 8.16 -5.70 -3.27
N ASP A 106 9.38 -6.09 -2.88
CA ASP A 106 9.80 -7.49 -2.76
C ASP A 106 8.98 -8.28 -1.73
N MET A 107 8.36 -7.58 -0.79
CA MET A 107 7.52 -8.15 0.27
C MET A 107 6.00 -8.09 -0.02
N GLY A 108 5.59 -7.66 -1.20
CA GLY A 108 4.20 -7.69 -1.62
C GLY A 108 3.43 -6.39 -1.40
N PHE A 109 4.09 -5.25 -1.25
CA PHE A 109 3.43 -3.95 -1.34
C PHE A 109 2.97 -3.71 -2.77
N SER A 110 1.75 -3.24 -2.96
CA SER A 110 1.16 -2.95 -4.27
C SER A 110 1.29 -1.49 -4.70
N SER A 111 1.76 -0.64 -3.78
CA SER A 111 2.06 0.78 -4.02
C SER A 111 3.16 1.26 -3.08
N VAL A 112 3.99 2.18 -3.54
CA VAL A 112 5.03 2.82 -2.72
C VAL A 112 5.10 4.30 -3.05
N MET A 113 5.41 5.13 -2.06
CA MET A 113 5.78 6.53 -2.25
C MET A 113 7.26 6.71 -1.92
N ILE A 114 8.04 7.20 -2.87
CA ILE A 114 9.39 7.71 -2.60
C ILE A 114 9.30 9.19 -2.28
N ASP A 115 9.89 9.60 -1.18
CA ASP A 115 9.94 11.01 -0.76
C ASP A 115 11.34 11.56 -0.93
N GLY A 116 11.56 12.25 -2.04
CA GLY A 116 12.79 12.99 -2.36
C GLY A 116 12.66 14.50 -2.12
N SER A 117 11.65 14.95 -1.37
CA SER A 117 11.34 16.38 -1.19
C SER A 117 12.48 17.21 -0.56
N GLN A 118 13.39 16.56 0.16
CA GLN A 118 14.56 17.18 0.77
C GLN A 118 15.79 17.23 -0.17
N LEU A 119 15.71 16.61 -1.34
CA LEU A 119 16.80 16.55 -2.31
C LEU A 119 16.70 17.71 -3.31
N PRO A 120 17.83 18.13 -3.91
CA PRO A 120 17.81 18.97 -5.11
C PRO A 120 16.94 18.35 -6.22
N TYR A 121 16.34 19.18 -7.06
CA TYR A 121 15.38 18.74 -8.10
C TYR A 121 15.90 17.56 -8.95
N GLU A 122 17.10 17.68 -9.48
CA GLU A 122 17.69 16.64 -10.36
C GLU A 122 17.91 15.31 -9.63
N GLU A 123 18.32 15.37 -8.37
CA GLU A 123 18.49 14.17 -7.53
C GLU A 123 17.16 13.52 -7.19
N ASN A 124 16.11 14.34 -6.90
CA ASN A 124 14.75 13.84 -6.67
C ASN A 124 14.21 13.15 -7.93
N VAL A 125 14.36 13.77 -9.09
CA VAL A 125 13.96 13.16 -10.38
C VAL A 125 14.68 11.84 -10.62
N ALA A 126 15.99 11.80 -10.42
CA ALA A 126 16.79 10.58 -10.61
C ALA A 126 16.37 9.46 -9.66
N LEU A 127 16.17 9.79 -8.37
CA LEU A 127 15.71 8.83 -7.36
C LEU A 127 14.31 8.30 -7.68
N THR A 128 13.38 9.21 -8.00
CA THR A 128 11.99 8.83 -8.36
C THR A 128 11.98 7.93 -9.58
N LYS A 129 12.75 8.26 -10.62
CA LYS A 129 12.88 7.41 -11.81
C LYS A 129 13.40 6.02 -11.49
N LYS A 130 14.45 5.92 -10.66
CA LYS A 130 15.00 4.63 -10.22
C LYS A 130 13.96 3.75 -9.54
N VAL A 131 13.11 4.35 -8.68
CA VAL A 131 12.01 3.62 -8.02
C VAL A 131 10.94 3.22 -9.02
N LEU A 132 10.54 4.12 -9.93
CA LEU A 132 9.57 3.85 -10.99
C LEU A 132 9.99 2.68 -11.87
N ASP A 133 11.23 2.68 -12.36
CA ASP A 133 11.75 1.62 -13.23
C ASP A 133 11.68 0.25 -12.55
N TYR A 134 12.01 0.19 -11.24
CA TYR A 134 11.89 -1.04 -10.48
C TYR A 134 10.43 -1.46 -10.23
N ALA A 135 9.60 -0.53 -9.76
CA ALA A 135 8.21 -0.79 -9.39
C ALA A 135 7.36 -1.25 -10.58
N HIS A 136 7.53 -0.60 -11.74
CA HIS A 136 6.76 -0.90 -12.94
C HIS A 136 7.03 -2.31 -13.49
N HIS A 137 8.24 -2.84 -13.28
CA HIS A 137 8.56 -4.21 -13.66
C HIS A 137 7.65 -5.25 -12.97
N PHE A 138 7.12 -4.92 -11.80
CA PHE A 138 6.23 -5.77 -11.00
C PHE A 138 4.77 -5.27 -10.95
N ASP A 139 4.40 -4.32 -11.81
CA ASP A 139 3.07 -3.67 -11.83
C ASP A 139 2.71 -2.98 -10.49
N VAL A 140 3.70 -2.59 -9.70
CA VAL A 140 3.53 -1.79 -8.49
C VAL A 140 3.46 -0.31 -8.85
N LYS A 141 2.65 0.48 -8.14
CA LYS A 141 2.46 1.91 -8.41
C LYS A 141 3.32 2.77 -7.47
N VAL A 142 3.80 3.90 -8.01
CA VAL A 142 4.62 4.87 -7.28
C VAL A 142 3.88 6.19 -7.20
#